data_e7de50af10cb67b07b2e49a4910db3f9
#
_entry.id   e7de50af10cb67b07b2e49a4910db3f9
#
_cell.length_a   1.000
_cell.length_b   1.000
_cell.length_c   1.000
_cell.angle_alpha   90.00
_cell.angle_beta   90.00
_cell.angle_gamma   90.00
#
_symmetry.space_group_name_H-M   'P 1'
#
loop_
_entity.id
_entity.type
_entity.pdbx_description
1 polymer ?
#
loop_
_entity_poly.entity_id
_entity_poly.type
_entity_poly.pdbx_seq_one_letter_code
_entity_poly.pdbx_strand_id
1 'polypeptide(L)'
;MAKSVATERALAGKGLVDIYPFKSLGEGLSSPDEIVLVDVGGGQGQVLEDMRMHVLELNGKKMVLEDLPKTVEDHVPLEDVDFVPYDFLTVEQPVKGARAYLLRHILHDWPDRICRKILLNTIPALVKGKSKILIVEIILPPVNPPIFGALMDIQMMNYGGGGRKERQWRAIFESVGLEIVKIWPTAKSDSVMELVLKSS
;
A
#
# COMPACT_ATOMS: atom_id res chain seq x y z
N MET A 1 0.97 23.27 6.40
CA MET A 1 0.75 21.81 6.18
C MET A 1 1.76 20.92 6.90
N ALA A 2 3.07 21.15 6.84
CA ALA A 2 4.08 20.31 7.52
C ALA A 2 3.88 20.12 9.05
N LYS A 3 3.30 21.10 9.76
CA LYS A 3 2.98 20.99 11.20
C LYS A 3 1.87 19.99 11.54
N SER A 4 0.93 19.74 10.62
CA SER A 4 -0.17 18.77 10.82
C SER A 4 0.33 17.33 10.80
N VAL A 5 1.14 16.97 9.81
CA VAL A 5 1.70 15.61 9.65
C VAL A 5 2.63 15.25 10.79
N ALA A 6 3.52 16.19 11.23
CA ALA A 6 4.41 15.97 12.37
C ALA A 6 3.64 15.79 13.68
N THR A 7 2.51 16.49 13.85
CA THR A 7 1.68 16.39 15.05
C THR A 7 0.87 15.09 15.05
N GLU A 8 0.33 14.65 13.90
CA GLU A 8 -0.30 13.34 13.76
C GLU A 8 0.68 12.19 14.00
N ARG A 9 1.90 12.29 13.48
CA ARG A 9 2.95 11.29 13.69
C ARG A 9 3.36 11.18 15.16
N ALA A 10 3.48 12.31 15.88
CA ALA A 10 3.80 12.34 17.31
C ALA A 10 2.67 11.77 18.18
N LEU A 11 1.40 11.91 17.75
CA LEU A 11 0.22 11.43 18.46
C LEU A 11 -0.15 9.98 18.09
N ALA A 12 0.12 9.55 16.85
CA ALA A 12 -0.28 8.24 16.31
C ALA A 12 0.75 7.12 16.54
N GLY A 13 1.97 7.41 17.01
CA GLY A 13 3.06 6.44 17.12
C GLY A 13 3.91 6.38 15.85
N LYS A 14 4.58 5.26 15.60
CA LYS A 14 5.46 5.09 14.43
C LYS A 14 4.68 5.24 13.13
N GLY A 15 5.13 6.14 12.26
CA GLY A 15 4.58 6.30 10.90
C GLY A 15 4.91 5.09 10.01
N LEU A 16 4.30 5.02 8.84
CA LEU A 16 4.53 3.95 7.87
C LEU A 16 6.02 3.77 7.53
N VAL A 17 6.74 4.86 7.37
CA VAL A 17 8.19 4.89 7.07
C VAL A 17 9.08 4.31 8.19
N ASP A 18 8.56 4.25 9.43
CA ASP A 18 9.28 3.66 10.57
C ASP A 18 9.02 2.15 10.71
N ILE A 19 8.00 1.64 10.01
CA ILE A 19 7.57 0.24 10.09
C ILE A 19 8.26 -0.63 9.05
N TYR A 20 8.25 -0.17 7.80
CA TYR A 20 8.81 -0.88 6.66
C TYR A 20 10.12 -0.24 6.20
N PRO A 21 11.16 -1.03 5.86
CA PRO A 21 12.45 -0.49 5.44
C PRO A 21 12.42 0.00 3.98
N PHE A 22 11.66 1.06 3.70
CA PHE A 22 11.48 1.62 2.34
C PHE A 22 12.80 1.96 1.66
N LYS A 23 13.85 2.30 2.40
CA LYS A 23 15.19 2.55 1.86
C LYS A 23 15.71 1.39 0.99
N SER A 24 15.33 0.14 1.32
CA SER A 24 15.74 -1.03 0.55
C SER A 24 15.19 -1.04 -0.88
N LEU A 25 14.12 -0.30 -1.16
CA LEU A 25 13.58 -0.15 -2.51
C LEU A 25 14.49 0.69 -3.42
N GLY A 26 15.32 1.56 -2.85
CA GLY A 26 16.30 2.38 -3.58
C GLY A 26 17.66 1.71 -3.79
N GLU A 27 17.88 0.52 -3.21
CA GLU A 27 19.16 -0.18 -3.29
C GLU A 27 19.26 -1.06 -4.54
N GLY A 28 20.47 -1.16 -5.14
CA GLY A 28 20.74 -2.08 -6.25
C GLY A 28 19.84 -1.86 -7.47
N LEU A 29 19.56 -0.61 -7.84
CA LEU A 29 18.77 -0.29 -9.04
C LEU A 29 19.57 -0.68 -10.30
N SER A 30 18.85 -1.26 -11.28
CA SER A 30 19.41 -1.62 -12.58
C SER A 30 19.51 -0.41 -13.52
N SER A 31 18.72 0.64 -13.27
CA SER A 31 18.66 1.88 -14.04
C SER A 31 18.19 3.02 -13.15
N PRO A 32 18.62 4.27 -13.38
CA PRO A 32 18.07 5.44 -12.71
C PRO A 32 16.56 5.65 -13.01
N ASP A 33 16.07 5.12 -14.12
CA ASP A 33 14.67 5.20 -14.54
C ASP A 33 13.78 4.12 -13.92
N GLU A 34 14.35 3.24 -13.11
CA GLU A 34 13.59 2.19 -12.45
C GLU A 34 12.62 2.77 -11.42
N ILE A 35 11.32 2.42 -11.54
CA ILE A 35 10.30 2.87 -10.60
C ILE A 35 10.44 2.07 -9.30
N VAL A 36 10.70 2.78 -8.21
CA VAL A 36 10.92 2.15 -6.90
C VAL A 36 9.61 1.88 -6.17
N LEU A 37 8.60 2.75 -6.37
CA LEU A 37 7.31 2.63 -5.69
C LEU A 37 6.17 3.15 -6.55
N VAL A 38 5.06 2.43 -6.55
CA VAL A 38 3.77 2.87 -7.06
C VAL A 38 2.81 2.92 -5.88
N ASP A 39 2.26 4.10 -5.59
CA ASP A 39 1.25 4.31 -4.55
C ASP A 39 -0.14 4.24 -5.20
N VAL A 40 -0.79 3.08 -5.09
CA VAL A 40 -2.06 2.77 -5.74
C VAL A 40 -3.22 3.25 -4.88
N GLY A 41 -4.02 4.18 -5.41
CA GLY A 41 -5.04 4.89 -4.65
C GLY A 41 -4.41 5.86 -3.63
N GLY A 42 -3.32 6.52 -4.03
CA GLY A 42 -2.49 7.36 -3.17
C GLY A 42 -3.13 8.71 -2.77
N GLY A 43 -4.33 9.03 -3.27
CA GLY A 43 -5.06 10.25 -2.94
C GLY A 43 -4.27 11.50 -3.29
N GLN A 44 -3.99 12.33 -2.30
CA GLN A 44 -3.23 13.57 -2.44
C GLN A 44 -1.70 13.38 -2.22
N GLY A 45 -1.20 12.14 -2.20
CA GLY A 45 0.23 11.84 -2.15
C GLY A 45 0.90 12.00 -0.78
N GLN A 46 0.13 12.05 0.31
CA GLN A 46 0.68 12.25 1.65
C GLN A 46 1.73 11.20 2.03
N VAL A 47 1.55 9.95 1.56
CA VAL A 47 2.50 8.86 1.83
C VAL A 47 3.81 9.10 1.12
N LEU A 48 3.78 9.48 -0.15
CA LEU A 48 4.99 9.77 -0.94
C LEU A 48 5.72 11.02 -0.41
N GLU A 49 4.97 12.04 0.00
CA GLU A 49 5.54 13.23 0.66
C GLU A 49 6.25 12.87 1.97
N ASP A 50 5.61 12.03 2.83
CA ASP A 50 6.23 11.55 4.09
C ASP A 50 7.49 10.73 3.81
N MET A 51 7.48 9.88 2.78
CA MET A 51 8.66 9.12 2.35
C MET A 51 9.80 10.02 1.89
N ARG A 52 9.53 11.04 1.08
CA ARG A 52 10.55 11.99 0.63
C ARG A 52 11.18 12.76 1.78
N MET A 53 10.40 13.11 2.78
CA MET A 53 10.91 13.83 3.95
C MET A 53 11.75 12.96 4.90
N HIS A 54 11.49 11.65 4.95
CA HIS A 54 12.04 10.78 6.00
C HIS A 54 12.87 9.59 5.49
N VAL A 55 12.82 9.28 4.20
CA VAL A 55 13.60 8.19 3.58
C VAL A 55 14.48 8.79 2.49
N LEU A 56 15.58 9.43 2.92
CA LEU A 56 16.46 10.21 2.04
C LEU A 56 17.06 9.37 0.89
N GLU A 57 17.18 8.06 1.08
CA GLU A 57 17.67 7.12 0.05
C GLU A 57 16.71 6.99 -1.16
N LEU A 58 15.46 7.44 -1.02
CA LEU A 58 14.49 7.49 -2.10
C LEU A 58 14.45 8.84 -2.83
N ASN A 59 15.16 9.86 -2.35
CA ASN A 59 15.23 11.14 -3.04
C ASN A 59 15.92 10.99 -4.40
N GLY A 60 15.35 11.61 -5.43
CA GLY A 60 15.80 11.46 -6.82
C GLY A 60 15.50 10.09 -7.42
N LYS A 61 14.66 9.27 -6.78
CA LYS A 61 14.17 7.99 -7.33
C LYS A 61 12.77 8.16 -7.87
N LYS A 62 12.48 7.52 -8.99
CA LYS A 62 11.15 7.58 -9.63
C LYS A 62 10.11 6.86 -8.78
N MET A 63 9.08 7.61 -8.42
CA MET A 63 7.87 7.09 -7.79
C MET A 63 6.65 7.46 -8.63
N VAL A 64 5.58 6.69 -8.51
CA VAL A 64 4.32 6.94 -9.21
C VAL A 64 3.20 6.99 -8.19
N LEU A 65 2.33 7.97 -8.33
CA LEU A 65 1.04 8.03 -7.65
C LEU A 65 -0.06 7.69 -8.64
N GLU A 66 -0.91 6.77 -8.27
CA GLU A 66 -2.08 6.37 -9.04
C GLU A 66 -3.36 6.62 -8.26
N ASP A 67 -4.32 7.24 -8.91
CA ASP A 67 -5.67 7.42 -8.38
C ASP A 67 -6.66 7.64 -9.54
N LEU A 68 -7.95 7.77 -9.23
CA LEU A 68 -8.96 8.06 -10.23
C LEU A 68 -8.64 9.36 -11.00
N PRO A 69 -9.02 9.47 -12.29
CA PRO A 69 -8.67 10.61 -13.13
C PRO A 69 -8.96 11.96 -12.48
N LYS A 70 -10.11 12.11 -11.84
CA LYS A 70 -10.49 13.34 -11.16
C LYS A 70 -9.57 13.71 -10.00
N THR A 71 -9.10 12.72 -9.23
CA THR A 71 -8.16 12.93 -8.12
C THR A 71 -6.81 13.39 -8.65
N VAL A 72 -6.37 12.80 -9.77
CA VAL A 72 -5.10 13.14 -10.43
C VAL A 72 -5.14 14.55 -11.04
N GLU A 73 -6.26 14.96 -11.62
CA GLU A 73 -6.42 16.31 -12.20
C GLU A 73 -6.30 17.43 -11.15
N ASP A 74 -6.79 17.19 -9.93
CA ASP A 74 -6.79 18.18 -8.84
C ASP A 74 -5.50 18.15 -8.00
N HIS A 75 -4.47 17.45 -8.46
CA HIS A 75 -3.28 17.15 -7.65
C HIS A 75 -2.23 18.27 -7.69
N VAL A 76 -1.56 18.50 -6.56
CA VAL A 76 -0.37 19.37 -6.49
C VAL A 76 0.86 18.55 -6.91
N PRO A 77 1.64 18.99 -7.92
CA PRO A 77 2.83 18.25 -8.35
C PRO A 77 3.82 18.00 -7.20
N LEU A 78 4.32 16.77 -7.12
CA LEU A 78 5.40 16.37 -6.23
C LEU A 78 6.66 16.11 -7.09
N GLU A 79 7.81 16.54 -6.59
CA GLU A 79 9.09 16.32 -7.28
C GLU A 79 9.41 14.81 -7.32
N ASP A 80 9.93 14.31 -8.43
CA ASP A 80 10.25 12.89 -8.68
C ASP A 80 9.05 11.93 -8.60
N VAL A 81 7.81 12.44 -8.69
CA VAL A 81 6.59 11.64 -8.69
C VAL A 81 5.80 11.88 -9.96
N ASP A 82 5.58 10.81 -10.72
CA ASP A 82 4.68 10.81 -11.86
C ASP A 82 3.24 10.51 -11.39
N PHE A 83 2.25 11.22 -11.96
CA PHE A 83 0.84 11.02 -11.65
C PHE A 83 0.16 10.27 -12.79
N VAL A 84 -0.43 9.11 -12.49
CA VAL A 84 -1.05 8.24 -13.50
C VAL A 84 -2.51 8.00 -13.14
N PRO A 85 -3.46 8.40 -14.01
CA PRO A 85 -4.87 8.06 -13.82
C PRO A 85 -5.06 6.53 -13.89
N TYR A 86 -5.63 5.95 -12.84
CA TYR A 86 -5.83 4.51 -12.75
C TYR A 86 -7.07 4.16 -11.94
N ASP A 87 -7.94 3.33 -12.51
CA ASP A 87 -9.02 2.66 -11.80
C ASP A 87 -8.70 1.18 -11.65
N PHE A 88 -8.23 0.80 -10.47
CA PHE A 88 -7.83 -0.56 -10.14
C PHE A 88 -8.98 -1.58 -10.22
N LEU A 89 -10.24 -1.12 -10.33
CA LEU A 89 -11.38 -2.00 -10.51
C LEU A 89 -11.64 -2.39 -11.96
N THR A 90 -11.23 -1.57 -12.91
CA THR A 90 -11.67 -1.73 -14.31
C THR A 90 -10.57 -2.17 -15.26
N VAL A 91 -9.32 -1.79 -14.99
CA VAL A 91 -8.20 -2.08 -15.89
C VAL A 91 -7.02 -2.71 -15.15
N GLU A 92 -6.12 -3.38 -15.89
CA GLU A 92 -4.86 -3.88 -15.37
C GLU A 92 -3.93 -2.72 -14.99
N GLN A 93 -3.05 -2.98 -14.03
CA GLN A 93 -2.01 -2.04 -13.56
C GLN A 93 -1.17 -1.54 -14.74
N PRO A 94 -1.21 -0.22 -15.06
CA PRO A 94 -0.53 0.35 -16.20
C PRO A 94 0.99 0.43 -16.01
N VAL A 95 1.45 0.71 -14.79
CA VAL A 95 2.86 0.83 -14.45
C VAL A 95 3.44 -0.56 -14.22
N LYS A 96 4.33 -1.03 -15.09
CA LYS A 96 4.88 -2.38 -15.04
C LYS A 96 6.29 -2.40 -14.47
N GLY A 97 6.62 -3.47 -13.73
CA GLY A 97 7.99 -3.76 -13.28
C GLY A 97 8.52 -2.88 -12.17
N ALA A 98 7.69 -2.12 -11.47
CA ALA A 98 8.09 -1.39 -10.28
C ALA A 98 8.59 -2.36 -9.19
N ARG A 99 9.42 -1.85 -8.27
CA ARG A 99 9.92 -2.66 -7.16
C ARG A 99 8.85 -2.95 -6.13
N ALA A 100 7.98 -1.97 -5.85
CA ALA A 100 6.85 -2.17 -4.97
C ALA A 100 5.59 -1.45 -5.45
N TYR A 101 4.45 -2.07 -5.21
CA TYR A 101 3.12 -1.52 -5.36
C TYR A 101 2.49 -1.43 -3.99
N LEU A 102 2.24 -0.22 -3.52
CA LEU A 102 1.68 0.06 -2.19
C LEU A 102 0.16 0.24 -2.31
N LEU A 103 -0.60 -0.54 -1.56
CA LEU A 103 -2.03 -0.37 -1.37
C LEU A 103 -2.27 -0.12 0.12
N ARG A 104 -2.48 1.15 0.47
CA ARG A 104 -2.70 1.55 1.87
C ARG A 104 -4.15 1.93 2.10
N HIS A 105 -4.81 1.23 3.02
CA HIS A 105 -6.22 1.45 3.37
C HIS A 105 -7.15 1.37 2.16
N ILE A 106 -6.90 0.40 1.26
CA ILE A 106 -7.71 0.16 0.05
C ILE A 106 -8.59 -1.07 0.24
N LEU A 107 -7.99 -2.20 0.62
CA LEU A 107 -8.69 -3.48 0.55
C LEU A 107 -9.76 -3.65 1.64
N HIS A 108 -9.67 -2.92 2.75
CA HIS A 108 -10.69 -2.97 3.81
C HIS A 108 -12.04 -2.40 3.39
N ASP A 109 -12.08 -1.52 2.38
CA ASP A 109 -13.31 -0.96 1.84
C ASP A 109 -14.10 -1.95 0.96
N TRP A 110 -13.48 -3.07 0.59
CA TRP A 110 -13.99 -3.97 -0.42
C TRP A 110 -14.25 -5.39 0.12
N PRO A 111 -15.32 -6.07 -0.34
CA PRO A 111 -15.51 -7.49 -0.05
C PRO A 111 -14.44 -8.35 -0.73
N ASP A 112 -14.19 -9.55 -0.21
CA ASP A 112 -13.12 -10.45 -0.66
C ASP A 112 -13.08 -10.67 -2.18
N ARG A 113 -14.26 -10.75 -2.82
CA ARG A 113 -14.36 -10.91 -4.27
C ARG A 113 -13.72 -9.73 -5.01
N ILE A 114 -13.93 -8.52 -4.52
CA ILE A 114 -13.38 -7.29 -5.13
C ILE A 114 -11.90 -7.16 -4.78
N CYS A 115 -11.49 -7.49 -3.55
CA CYS A 115 -10.06 -7.55 -3.18
C CYS A 115 -9.28 -8.45 -4.16
N ARG A 116 -9.80 -9.65 -4.46
CA ARG A 116 -9.18 -10.54 -5.45
C ARG A 116 -9.08 -9.90 -6.84
N LYS A 117 -10.12 -9.19 -7.27
CA LYS A 117 -10.12 -8.49 -8.57
C LYS A 117 -9.04 -7.42 -8.63
N ILE A 118 -8.92 -6.58 -7.59
CA ILE A 118 -7.87 -5.55 -7.48
C ILE A 118 -6.47 -6.18 -7.60
N LEU A 119 -6.24 -7.26 -6.85
CA LEU A 119 -4.96 -7.97 -6.86
C LEU A 119 -4.68 -8.62 -8.23
N LEU A 120 -5.69 -9.24 -8.86
CA LEU A 120 -5.56 -9.84 -10.19
C LEU A 120 -5.24 -8.78 -11.25
N ASN A 121 -5.74 -7.55 -11.12
CA ASN A 121 -5.37 -6.44 -11.99
C ASN A 121 -3.94 -5.94 -11.73
N THR A 122 -3.41 -6.11 -10.52
CA THR A 122 -2.04 -5.69 -10.14
C THR A 122 -0.99 -6.73 -10.54
N ILE A 123 -1.29 -8.02 -10.41
CA ILE A 123 -0.36 -9.14 -10.64
C ILE A 123 0.36 -9.09 -12.00
N PRO A 124 -0.29 -8.76 -13.14
CA PRO A 124 0.38 -8.69 -14.44
C PRO A 124 1.50 -7.66 -14.55
N ALA A 125 1.59 -6.75 -13.58
CA ALA A 125 2.67 -5.76 -13.51
C ALA A 125 3.90 -6.25 -12.74
N LEU A 126 3.79 -7.34 -12.00
CA LEU A 126 4.86 -7.84 -11.15
C LEU A 126 5.91 -8.60 -11.98
N VAL A 127 7.16 -8.33 -11.68
CA VAL A 127 8.31 -9.11 -12.14
C VAL A 127 8.73 -10.07 -11.02
N LYS A 128 8.67 -11.38 -11.29
CA LYS A 128 9.01 -12.42 -10.32
C LYS A 128 10.44 -12.23 -9.79
N GLY A 129 10.61 -12.32 -8.48
CA GLY A 129 11.89 -12.14 -7.79
C GLY A 129 12.36 -10.68 -7.64
N LYS A 130 11.62 -9.72 -8.22
CA LYS A 130 11.93 -8.29 -8.15
C LYS A 130 10.81 -7.48 -7.51
N SER A 131 9.60 -7.62 -8.05
CA SER A 131 8.45 -6.83 -7.62
C SER A 131 7.76 -7.44 -6.39
N LYS A 132 7.22 -6.59 -5.55
CA LYS A 132 6.40 -6.96 -4.39
C LYS A 132 5.16 -6.07 -4.30
N ILE A 133 4.14 -6.57 -3.59
CA ILE A 133 2.99 -5.77 -3.19
C ILE A 133 3.09 -5.52 -1.69
N LEU A 134 2.89 -4.28 -1.27
CA LEU A 134 2.85 -3.86 0.12
C LEU A 134 1.41 -3.49 0.48
N ILE A 135 0.76 -4.34 1.26
CA ILE A 135 -0.58 -4.09 1.76
C ILE A 135 -0.47 -3.51 3.16
N VAL A 136 -0.99 -2.28 3.33
CA VAL A 136 -1.00 -1.59 4.63
C VAL A 136 -2.41 -1.56 5.17
N GLU A 137 -2.69 -2.41 6.14
CA GLU A 137 -4.03 -2.62 6.69
C GLU A 137 -3.97 -2.96 8.19
N ILE A 138 -5.11 -2.81 8.86
CA ILE A 138 -5.28 -3.30 10.21
C ILE A 138 -5.50 -4.81 10.16
N ILE A 139 -4.66 -5.56 10.86
CA ILE A 139 -4.84 -7.00 11.06
C ILE A 139 -5.54 -7.19 12.40
N LEU A 140 -6.77 -7.69 12.37
CA LEU A 140 -7.51 -7.98 13.60
C LEU A 140 -6.87 -9.14 14.38
N PRO A 141 -6.66 -9.00 15.70
CA PRO A 141 -6.20 -10.09 16.52
C PRO A 141 -7.22 -11.25 16.53
N PRO A 142 -6.78 -12.49 16.76
CA PRO A 142 -7.66 -13.65 16.75
C PRO A 142 -8.74 -13.61 17.85
N VAL A 143 -8.45 -12.97 18.99
CA VAL A 143 -9.34 -12.90 20.18
C VAL A 143 -9.26 -11.48 20.76
N ASN A 144 -10.39 -10.98 21.27
CA ASN A 144 -10.51 -9.67 21.92
C ASN A 144 -9.93 -8.50 21.10
N PRO A 145 -10.55 -8.13 19.96
CA PRO A 145 -10.10 -6.97 19.22
C PRO A 145 -10.18 -5.71 20.09
N PRO A 146 -9.21 -4.79 20.01
CA PRO A 146 -9.32 -3.49 20.67
C PRO A 146 -10.64 -2.80 20.29
N ILE A 147 -11.21 -2.02 21.20
CA ILE A 147 -12.48 -1.29 20.97
C ILE A 147 -12.43 -0.49 19.65
N PHE A 148 -11.30 0.11 19.32
CA PHE A 148 -11.11 0.82 18.07
C PHE A 148 -11.27 -0.08 16.83
N GLY A 149 -10.69 -1.29 16.85
CA GLY A 149 -10.87 -2.28 15.76
C GLY A 149 -12.32 -2.73 15.60
N ALA A 150 -13.05 -2.91 16.71
CA ALA A 150 -14.46 -3.26 16.69
C ALA A 150 -15.34 -2.12 16.15
N LEU A 151 -15.04 -0.87 16.49
CA LEU A 151 -15.75 0.31 15.96
C LEU A 151 -15.51 0.49 14.46
N MET A 152 -14.27 0.30 13.99
CA MET A 152 -13.93 0.32 12.57
C MET A 152 -14.66 -0.80 11.80
N ASP A 153 -14.76 -1.99 12.39
CA ASP A 153 -15.49 -3.12 11.80
C ASP A 153 -16.96 -2.80 11.59
N ILE A 154 -17.61 -2.20 12.61
CA ILE A 154 -19.00 -1.75 12.52
C ILE A 154 -19.18 -0.68 11.44
N GLN A 155 -18.26 0.27 11.33
CA GLN A 155 -18.29 1.31 10.32
C GLN A 155 -18.12 0.74 8.91
N MET A 156 -17.17 -0.18 8.72
CA MET A 156 -16.90 -0.82 7.43
C MET A 156 -18.01 -1.79 6.99
N MET A 157 -18.75 -2.42 7.93
CA MET A 157 -19.92 -3.25 7.60
C MET A 157 -20.98 -2.49 6.79
N ASN A 158 -21.14 -1.19 7.00
CA ASN A 158 -22.06 -0.35 6.24
C ASN A 158 -21.66 -0.17 4.77
N TYR A 159 -20.39 -0.38 4.43
CA TYR A 159 -19.84 -0.25 3.08
C TYR A 159 -19.56 -1.59 2.41
N GLY A 160 -19.89 -2.72 3.08
CA GLY A 160 -19.62 -4.06 2.57
C GLY A 160 -18.17 -4.51 2.70
N GLY A 161 -17.32 -3.69 3.34
CA GLY A 161 -15.96 -4.02 3.74
C GLY A 161 -15.91 -4.63 5.14
N GLY A 162 -14.72 -4.76 5.72
CA GLY A 162 -14.56 -5.26 7.09
C GLY A 162 -13.13 -5.50 7.49
N GLY A 163 -12.89 -5.41 8.81
CA GLY A 163 -11.61 -5.81 9.39
C GLY A 163 -11.37 -7.32 9.21
N ARG A 164 -10.15 -7.66 8.86
CA ARG A 164 -9.77 -9.07 8.60
C ARG A 164 -8.68 -9.54 9.55
N LYS A 165 -8.80 -10.80 9.98
CA LYS A 165 -7.74 -11.50 10.70
C LYS A 165 -6.66 -11.95 9.72
N GLU A 166 -5.44 -12.19 10.18
CA GLU A 166 -4.33 -12.65 9.33
C GLU A 166 -4.70 -13.83 8.45
N ARG A 167 -5.41 -14.85 8.99
CA ARG A 167 -5.83 -16.03 8.21
C ARG A 167 -6.72 -15.67 7.01
N GLN A 168 -7.56 -14.62 7.15
CA GLN A 168 -8.46 -14.19 6.08
C GLN A 168 -7.67 -13.44 4.99
N TRP A 169 -6.72 -12.60 5.40
CA TRP A 169 -5.79 -11.97 4.47
C TRP A 169 -5.00 -13.01 3.66
N ARG A 170 -4.40 -14.00 4.35
CA ARG A 170 -3.67 -15.10 3.67
C ARG A 170 -4.55 -15.82 2.66
N ALA A 171 -5.78 -16.19 3.03
CA ALA A 171 -6.70 -16.87 2.12
C ALA A 171 -7.04 -16.05 0.85
N ILE A 172 -7.19 -14.72 0.98
CA ILE A 172 -7.39 -13.84 -0.19
C ILE A 172 -6.15 -13.87 -1.08
N PHE A 173 -4.96 -13.64 -0.54
CA PHE A 173 -3.72 -13.54 -1.30
C PHE A 173 -3.34 -14.86 -1.97
N GLU A 174 -3.42 -15.96 -1.24
CA GLU A 174 -3.14 -17.32 -1.76
C GLU A 174 -4.09 -17.70 -2.90
N SER A 175 -5.35 -17.27 -2.84
CA SER A 175 -6.35 -17.57 -3.88
C SER A 175 -6.04 -16.92 -5.24
N VAL A 176 -5.15 -15.92 -5.27
CA VAL A 176 -4.70 -15.22 -6.48
C VAL A 176 -3.23 -15.46 -6.82
N GLY A 177 -2.59 -16.42 -6.15
CA GLY A 177 -1.20 -16.80 -6.43
C GLY A 177 -0.15 -15.91 -5.77
N LEU A 178 -0.53 -15.17 -4.74
CA LEU A 178 0.39 -14.38 -3.90
C LEU A 178 0.66 -15.09 -2.58
N GLU A 179 1.82 -14.83 -1.97
CA GLU A 179 2.14 -15.28 -0.62
C GLU A 179 2.68 -14.14 0.24
N ILE A 180 2.36 -14.14 1.53
CA ILE A 180 2.95 -13.22 2.50
C ILE A 180 4.32 -13.75 2.90
N VAL A 181 5.37 -13.01 2.53
CA VAL A 181 6.74 -13.34 2.95
C VAL A 181 7.09 -12.74 4.31
N LYS A 182 6.49 -11.57 4.64
CA LYS A 182 6.70 -10.93 5.94
C LYS A 182 5.54 -10.02 6.32
N ILE A 183 5.27 -9.96 7.63
CA ILE A 183 4.38 -8.98 8.25
C ILE A 183 5.22 -8.10 9.16
N TRP A 184 5.06 -6.79 8.99
CA TRP A 184 5.71 -5.75 9.79
C TRP A 184 4.64 -5.12 10.70
N PRO A 185 4.47 -5.62 11.93
CA PRO A 185 3.40 -5.14 12.80
C PRO A 185 3.74 -3.80 13.45
N THR A 186 2.71 -3.03 13.74
CA THR A 186 2.82 -1.89 14.66
C THR A 186 2.17 -2.21 15.99
N ALA A 187 2.54 -1.44 17.01
CA ALA A 187 1.95 -1.59 18.34
C ALA A 187 0.50 -1.07 18.42
N LYS A 188 0.03 -0.28 17.45
CA LYS A 188 -1.20 0.52 17.62
C LYS A 188 -2.22 0.48 16.49
N SER A 189 -1.86 0.27 15.21
CA SER A 189 -2.82 0.36 14.11
C SER A 189 -2.47 -0.52 12.91
N ASP A 190 -1.70 0.01 11.97
CA ASP A 190 -1.46 -0.62 10.68
C ASP A 190 -0.36 -1.68 10.76
N SER A 191 -0.48 -2.70 9.93
CA SER A 191 0.60 -3.63 9.64
C SER A 191 0.92 -3.59 8.16
N VAL A 192 2.19 -3.72 7.79
CA VAL A 192 2.59 -3.89 6.40
C VAL A 192 2.72 -5.38 6.11
N MET A 193 1.92 -5.89 5.20
CA MET A 193 2.03 -7.25 4.66
C MET A 193 2.79 -7.19 3.34
N GLU A 194 3.98 -7.78 3.31
CA GLU A 194 4.82 -7.86 2.12
C GLU A 194 4.48 -9.13 1.35
N LEU A 195 4.01 -8.96 0.12
CA LEU A 195 3.56 -10.04 -0.75
C LEU A 195 4.47 -10.19 -1.96
N VAL A 196 4.66 -11.43 -2.40
CA VAL A 196 5.33 -11.78 -3.65
C VAL A 196 4.51 -12.80 -4.43
N LEU A 197 4.84 -12.96 -5.72
CA LEU A 197 4.31 -14.08 -6.51
C LEU A 197 4.79 -15.40 -5.91
N LYS A 198 3.86 -16.30 -5.63
CA LYS A 198 4.13 -17.62 -5.08
C LYS A 198 5.13 -18.38 -5.96
N SER A 199 6.12 -18.98 -5.33
CA SER A 199 7.01 -19.92 -6.01
C SER A 199 6.23 -21.17 -6.40
N SER A 200 6.27 -21.51 -7.69
CA SER A 200 5.68 -22.76 -8.24
C SER A 200 6.41 -23.95 -7.67
#